data_4c6265f5dc7fac164e6d6b9d93acc1fa
#
_entry.id   4c6265f5dc7fac164e6d6b9d93acc1fa
#
_cell.length_a   1.000
_cell.length_b   1.000
_cell.length_c   1.000
_cell.angle_alpha   90.00
_cell.angle_beta   90.00
_cell.angle_gamma   90.00
#
_symmetry.space_group_name_H-M   'P 1'
#
loop_
_entity.id
_entity.type
_entity.pdbx_description
1 polymer ?
#
loop_
_entity_poly.entity_id
_entity_poly.type
_entity_poly.pdbx_seq_one_letter_code
_entity_poly.pdbx_strand_id
1 'polypeptide(L)'
;RALRHGLSHAQLRMGLAPFVTDLVAPLTAAVGEAWAQGRFKVFEEHLYTEVITGVLRHAIASLTPQPVPQGPKVLLTTVPQEQHSLGLLMVEALLALEGCTCVSLGTQTPLTDIAQAALAHRADVVALSFSNLHKAAVVQTSLRELRAQLPATTALWVGGACPALHQWPLPGIS
;
A
#
# COMPACT_ATOMS: atom_id res chain seq x y z
N ARG A 1 -13.01 -16.01 13.90
CA ARG A 1 -12.21 -17.21 13.52
C ARG A 1 -12.56 -17.70 12.10
N ALA A 2 -13.84 -17.83 11.74
CA ALA A 2 -14.28 -18.35 10.43
C ALA A 2 -13.73 -17.52 9.25
N LEU A 3 -13.82 -16.19 9.30
CA LEU A 3 -13.31 -15.30 8.26
C LEU A 3 -11.81 -15.51 8.02
N ARG A 4 -10.99 -15.49 9.08
CA ARG A 4 -9.54 -15.71 8.99
C ARG A 4 -9.22 -17.07 8.34
N HIS A 5 -9.91 -18.14 8.78
CA HIS A 5 -9.70 -19.48 8.23
C HIS A 5 -10.06 -19.53 6.74
N GLY A 6 -11.21 -18.95 6.36
CA GLY A 6 -11.64 -18.89 4.96
C GLY A 6 -10.65 -18.14 4.07
N LEU A 7 -10.16 -16.99 4.53
CA LEU A 7 -9.18 -16.18 3.78
C LEU A 7 -7.82 -16.87 3.66
N SER A 8 -7.32 -17.49 4.75
CA SER A 8 -6.07 -18.24 4.68
C SER A 8 -6.16 -19.42 3.73
N HIS A 9 -7.30 -20.13 3.73
CA HIS A 9 -7.54 -21.24 2.81
C HIS A 9 -7.66 -20.76 1.35
N ALA A 10 -8.33 -19.62 1.12
CA ALA A 10 -8.40 -19.01 -0.22
C ALA A 10 -7.01 -18.62 -0.73
N GLN A 11 -6.18 -17.99 0.11
CA GLN A 11 -4.81 -17.62 -0.24
C GLN A 11 -3.96 -18.82 -0.64
N LEU A 12 -4.05 -19.94 0.10
CA LEU A 12 -3.33 -21.17 -0.23
C LEU A 12 -3.79 -21.79 -1.55
N ARG A 13 -5.07 -21.69 -1.88
CA ARG A 13 -5.63 -22.27 -3.12
C ARG A 13 -5.39 -21.41 -4.34
N MET A 14 -5.49 -20.10 -4.21
CA MET A 14 -5.40 -19.17 -5.34
C MET A 14 -3.95 -18.78 -5.67
N GLY A 15 -3.05 -18.87 -4.69
CA GLY A 15 -1.77 -18.18 -4.73
C GLY A 15 -1.89 -16.72 -4.33
N LEU A 16 -0.76 -16.08 -3.97
CA LEU A 16 -0.79 -14.75 -3.36
C LEU A 16 -1.24 -13.64 -4.33
N ALA A 17 -0.78 -13.65 -5.58
CA ALA A 17 -1.15 -12.59 -6.52
C ALA A 17 -2.66 -12.59 -6.83
N PRO A 18 -3.29 -13.68 -7.29
CA PRO A 18 -4.74 -13.71 -7.49
C PRO A 18 -5.53 -13.48 -6.20
N PHE A 19 -5.02 -13.98 -5.05
CA PHE A 19 -5.65 -13.68 -3.76
C PHE A 19 -5.73 -12.17 -3.49
N VAL A 20 -4.66 -11.42 -3.78
CA VAL A 20 -4.63 -9.96 -3.61
C VAL A 20 -5.54 -9.28 -4.64
N THR A 21 -5.37 -9.57 -5.92
CA THR A 21 -6.03 -8.82 -7.01
C THR A 21 -7.50 -9.17 -7.19
N ASP A 22 -7.85 -10.45 -7.07
CA ASP A 22 -9.17 -10.95 -7.45
C ASP A 22 -10.09 -11.17 -6.24
N LEU A 23 -9.53 -11.22 -5.03
CA LEU A 23 -10.31 -11.38 -3.81
C LEU A 23 -10.15 -10.21 -2.84
N VAL A 24 -8.94 -9.92 -2.36
CA VAL A 24 -8.76 -8.92 -1.29
C VAL A 24 -9.09 -7.51 -1.75
N ALA A 25 -8.62 -7.09 -2.91
CA ALA A 25 -8.85 -5.74 -3.41
C ALA A 25 -10.36 -5.45 -3.64
N PRO A 26 -11.12 -6.29 -4.38
CA PRO A 26 -12.55 -6.07 -4.55
C PRO A 26 -13.34 -6.22 -3.24
N LEU A 27 -12.95 -7.14 -2.36
CA LEU A 27 -13.59 -7.30 -1.06
C LEU A 27 -13.38 -6.07 -0.16
N THR A 28 -12.17 -5.52 -0.14
CA THR A 28 -11.86 -4.29 0.62
C THR A 28 -12.66 -3.10 0.11
N ALA A 29 -12.81 -2.97 -1.20
CA ALA A 29 -13.64 -1.93 -1.80
C ALA A 29 -15.12 -2.10 -1.39
N ALA A 30 -15.65 -3.32 -1.44
CA ALA A 30 -17.03 -3.62 -1.05
C ALA A 30 -17.30 -3.38 0.46
N VAL A 31 -16.32 -3.70 1.31
CA VAL A 31 -16.41 -3.42 2.76
C VAL A 31 -16.40 -1.92 3.02
N GLY A 32 -15.51 -1.17 2.35
CA GLY A 32 -15.45 0.29 2.45
C GLY A 32 -16.76 0.96 1.99
N GLU A 33 -17.34 0.49 0.90
CA GLU A 33 -18.65 0.98 0.42
C GLU A 33 -19.78 0.64 1.41
N ALA A 34 -19.82 -0.57 1.93
CA ALA A 34 -20.82 -0.98 2.91
C ALA A 34 -20.72 -0.17 4.22
N TRP A 35 -19.50 0.16 4.64
CA TRP A 35 -19.28 1.05 5.78
C TRP A 35 -19.74 2.48 5.48
N ALA A 36 -19.40 3.04 4.33
CA ALA A 36 -19.83 4.38 3.93
C ALA A 36 -21.35 4.53 3.83
N GLN A 37 -22.05 3.44 3.49
CA GLN A 37 -23.50 3.35 3.46
C GLN A 37 -24.14 3.04 4.85
N GLY A 38 -23.34 2.94 5.89
CA GLY A 38 -23.83 2.61 7.25
C GLY A 38 -24.29 1.16 7.45
N ARG A 39 -24.02 0.26 6.50
CA ARG A 39 -24.36 -1.16 6.59
C ARG A 39 -23.43 -1.93 7.52
N PHE A 40 -22.19 -1.45 7.66
CA PHE A 40 -21.21 -1.95 8.61
C PHE A 40 -20.97 -0.93 9.71
N LYS A 41 -20.83 -1.42 10.94
CA LYS A 41 -20.39 -0.64 12.08
C LYS A 41 -18.86 -0.50 12.05
N VAL A 42 -18.34 0.50 12.73
CA VAL A 42 -16.90 0.75 12.81
C VAL A 42 -16.12 -0.49 13.27
N PHE A 43 -16.62 -1.19 14.29
CA PHE A 43 -15.91 -2.38 14.79
C PHE A 43 -15.89 -3.55 13.79
N GLU A 44 -16.88 -3.65 12.89
CA GLU A 44 -16.94 -4.71 11.87
C GLU A 44 -15.92 -4.46 10.77
N GLU A 45 -15.79 -3.21 10.35
CA GLU A 45 -14.74 -2.78 9.42
C GLU A 45 -13.34 -2.98 10.05
N HIS A 46 -13.15 -2.59 11.30
CA HIS A 46 -11.87 -2.80 12.01
C HIS A 46 -11.52 -4.28 12.13
N LEU A 47 -12.49 -5.15 12.47
CA LEU A 47 -12.25 -6.59 12.51
C LEU A 47 -11.85 -7.16 11.14
N TYR A 48 -12.50 -6.69 10.08
CA TYR A 48 -12.13 -7.06 8.72
C TYR A 48 -10.68 -6.65 8.41
N THR A 49 -10.35 -5.39 8.64
CA THR A 49 -9.02 -4.81 8.38
C THR A 49 -7.92 -5.56 9.16
N GLU A 50 -8.14 -5.86 10.43
CA GLU A 50 -7.20 -6.63 11.25
C GLU A 50 -7.00 -8.06 10.73
N VAL A 51 -8.07 -8.73 10.32
CA VAL A 51 -7.97 -10.09 9.78
C VAL A 51 -7.21 -10.11 8.46
N ILE A 52 -7.54 -9.23 7.52
CA ILE A 52 -6.83 -9.13 6.22
C ILE A 52 -5.36 -8.77 6.43
N THR A 53 -5.06 -7.80 7.29
CA THR A 53 -3.69 -7.41 7.63
C THR A 53 -2.90 -8.60 8.12
N GLY A 54 -3.46 -9.39 9.05
CA GLY A 54 -2.81 -10.58 9.58
C GLY A 54 -2.54 -11.65 8.53
N VAL A 55 -3.50 -11.89 7.61
CA VAL A 55 -3.34 -12.87 6.53
C VAL A 55 -2.26 -12.43 5.54
N LEU A 56 -2.30 -11.17 5.09
CA LEU A 56 -1.30 -10.65 4.14
C LEU A 56 0.10 -10.60 4.73
N ARG A 57 0.26 -10.13 5.98
CA ARG A 57 1.58 -10.13 6.65
C ARG A 57 2.16 -11.53 6.79
N HIS A 58 1.32 -12.50 7.15
CA HIS A 58 1.75 -13.90 7.22
C HIS A 58 2.17 -14.43 5.85
N ALA A 59 1.40 -14.15 4.82
CA ALA A 59 1.73 -14.57 3.45
C ALA A 59 3.05 -13.96 2.96
N ILE A 60 3.26 -12.65 3.17
CA ILE A 60 4.52 -11.96 2.81
C ILE A 60 5.71 -12.58 3.57
N ALA A 61 5.57 -12.79 4.89
CA ALA A 61 6.62 -13.37 5.71
C ALA A 61 6.96 -14.82 5.33
N SER A 62 6.04 -15.52 4.68
CA SER A 62 6.23 -16.89 4.21
C SER A 62 6.92 -16.97 2.83
N LEU A 63 7.10 -15.84 2.14
CA LEU A 63 7.85 -15.82 0.89
C LEU A 63 9.33 -16.09 1.18
N THR A 64 9.91 -16.99 0.39
CA THR A 64 11.35 -17.30 0.51
C THR A 64 12.15 -16.11 -0.02
N PRO A 65 13.04 -15.54 0.80
CA PRO A 65 13.90 -14.46 0.31
C PRO A 65 14.73 -14.92 -0.90
N GLN A 66 14.76 -14.13 -1.94
CA GLN A 66 15.63 -14.38 -3.07
C GLN A 66 17.10 -14.19 -2.64
N PRO A 67 18.02 -15.10 -3.02
CA PRO A 67 19.45 -14.97 -2.66
C PRO A 67 20.08 -13.66 -3.17
N VAL A 68 19.58 -13.17 -4.30
CA VAL A 68 19.92 -11.87 -4.88
C VAL A 68 18.62 -11.16 -5.22
N PRO A 69 18.39 -9.95 -4.71
CA PRO A 69 17.23 -9.16 -5.09
C PRO A 69 17.21 -8.95 -6.61
N GLN A 70 16.10 -9.29 -7.24
CA GLN A 70 15.95 -9.18 -8.69
C GLN A 70 15.21 -7.90 -9.11
N GLY A 71 14.57 -7.24 -8.15
CA GLY A 71 13.81 -6.01 -8.33
C GLY A 71 14.38 -4.83 -7.57
N PRO A 72 13.80 -3.65 -7.77
CA PRO A 72 14.19 -2.45 -7.06
C PRO A 72 13.94 -2.55 -5.54
N LYS A 73 14.62 -1.71 -4.79
CA LYS A 73 14.32 -1.48 -3.38
C LYS A 73 13.23 -0.41 -3.28
N VAL A 74 12.09 -0.80 -2.73
CA VAL A 74 10.89 0.03 -2.65
C VAL A 74 10.60 0.40 -1.20
N LEU A 75 10.54 1.69 -0.92
CA LEU A 75 10.08 2.25 0.35
C LEU A 75 8.57 2.48 0.25
N LEU A 76 7.79 1.85 1.14
CA LEU A 76 6.33 1.95 1.13
C LEU A 76 5.85 2.70 2.37
N THR A 77 5.00 3.70 2.15
CA THR A 77 4.37 4.46 3.24
C THR A 77 3.15 5.23 2.77
N THR A 78 2.53 5.99 3.68
CA THR A 78 1.53 7.00 3.37
C THR A 78 1.96 8.36 3.90
N VAL A 79 1.42 9.41 3.31
CA VAL A 79 1.63 10.80 3.77
C VAL A 79 0.90 11.07 5.10
N PRO A 80 1.20 12.17 5.81
CA PRO A 80 0.45 12.57 6.98
C PRO A 80 -1.06 12.59 6.73
N GLN A 81 -1.85 12.17 7.73
CA GLN A 81 -3.31 12.06 7.70
C GLN A 81 -3.88 10.89 6.85
N GLU A 82 -3.05 10.12 6.15
CA GLU A 82 -3.49 8.89 5.49
C GLU A 82 -3.28 7.68 6.41
N GLN A 83 -4.37 7.18 6.97
CA GLN A 83 -4.35 6.08 7.95
C GLN A 83 -4.52 4.70 7.32
N HIS A 84 -4.97 4.63 6.05
CA HIS A 84 -5.32 3.38 5.40
C HIS A 84 -4.07 2.64 4.95
N SER A 85 -3.84 1.48 5.54
CA SER A 85 -2.64 0.66 5.31
C SER A 85 -2.84 -0.50 4.33
N LEU A 86 -4.08 -0.94 4.09
CA LEU A 86 -4.33 -2.16 3.28
C LEU A 86 -3.84 -2.03 1.85
N GLY A 87 -3.97 -0.85 1.22
CA GLY A 87 -3.44 -0.60 -0.11
C GLY A 87 -1.94 -0.81 -0.20
N LEU A 88 -1.19 -0.28 0.79
CA LEU A 88 0.26 -0.50 0.87
C LEU A 88 0.60 -1.98 1.05
N LEU A 89 -0.11 -2.67 1.91
CA LEU A 89 0.15 -4.07 2.22
C LEU A 89 -0.14 -4.98 1.01
N MET A 90 -1.18 -4.67 0.23
CA MET A 90 -1.45 -5.36 -1.03
C MET A 90 -0.33 -5.16 -2.05
N VAL A 91 0.14 -3.92 -2.20
CA VAL A 91 1.26 -3.60 -3.11
C VAL A 91 2.55 -4.27 -2.63
N GLU A 92 2.84 -4.24 -1.33
CA GLU A 92 4.00 -4.94 -0.74
C GLU A 92 3.99 -6.44 -1.08
N ALA A 93 2.82 -7.09 -0.96
CA ALA A 93 2.68 -8.51 -1.28
C ALA A 93 3.00 -8.80 -2.75
N LEU A 94 2.52 -7.97 -3.68
CA LEU A 94 2.78 -8.13 -5.11
C LEU A 94 4.24 -7.84 -5.46
N LEU A 95 4.82 -6.77 -4.92
CA LEU A 95 6.22 -6.42 -5.15
C LEU A 95 7.19 -7.47 -4.60
N ALA A 96 6.89 -8.02 -3.42
CA ALA A 96 7.69 -9.07 -2.82
C ALA A 96 7.68 -10.35 -3.67
N LEU A 97 6.55 -10.70 -4.31
CA LEU A 97 6.46 -11.79 -5.28
C LEU A 97 7.34 -11.57 -6.49
N GLU A 98 7.46 -10.33 -6.97
CA GLU A 98 8.32 -9.95 -8.10
C GLU A 98 9.81 -9.80 -7.72
N GLY A 99 10.16 -10.15 -6.49
CA GLY A 99 11.56 -10.12 -6.03
C GLY A 99 12.07 -8.75 -5.62
N CYS A 100 11.18 -7.76 -5.43
CA CYS A 100 11.55 -6.46 -4.89
C CYS A 100 11.92 -6.56 -3.41
N THR A 101 12.87 -5.72 -2.97
CA THR A 101 13.15 -5.53 -1.55
C THR A 101 12.24 -4.43 -1.01
N CYS A 102 11.26 -4.78 -0.19
CA CYS A 102 10.31 -3.84 0.38
C CYS A 102 10.74 -3.35 1.77
N VAL A 103 10.70 -2.04 1.99
CA VAL A 103 10.87 -1.39 3.29
C VAL A 103 9.58 -0.65 3.62
N SER A 104 8.81 -1.17 4.56
CA SER A 104 7.53 -0.57 4.95
C SER A 104 7.70 0.29 6.20
N LEU A 105 7.36 1.57 6.13
CA LEU A 105 7.36 2.50 7.26
C LEU A 105 5.99 2.57 7.96
N GLY A 106 5.00 1.87 7.45
CA GLY A 106 3.62 2.01 7.93
C GLY A 106 2.94 3.25 7.35
N THR A 107 2.05 3.85 8.13
CA THR A 107 1.22 4.98 7.68
C THR A 107 1.61 6.30 8.35
N GLN A 108 1.17 7.42 7.78
CA GLN A 108 1.27 8.77 8.35
C GLN A 108 2.70 9.23 8.62
N THR A 109 3.62 8.95 7.70
CA THR A 109 5.01 9.39 7.81
C THR A 109 5.15 10.85 7.33
N PRO A 110 5.81 11.73 8.09
CA PRO A 110 6.13 13.08 7.65
C PRO A 110 6.94 13.09 6.35
N LEU A 111 6.70 14.06 5.45
CA LEU A 111 7.35 14.09 4.13
C LEU A 111 8.88 14.14 4.22
N THR A 112 9.40 14.91 5.18
CA THR A 112 10.84 14.98 5.44
C THR A 112 11.43 13.64 5.87
N ASP A 113 10.70 12.88 6.69
CA ASP A 113 11.12 11.57 7.16
C ASP A 113 11.06 10.53 6.05
N ILE A 114 10.08 10.62 5.15
CA ILE A 114 10.03 9.78 3.93
C ILE A 114 11.30 10.00 3.10
N ALA A 115 11.65 11.26 2.84
CA ALA A 115 12.85 11.59 2.06
C ALA A 115 14.13 11.11 2.75
N GLN A 116 14.25 11.28 4.07
CA GLN A 116 15.40 10.81 4.84
C GLN A 116 15.50 9.28 4.84
N ALA A 117 14.37 8.59 5.02
CA ALA A 117 14.32 7.13 4.97
C ALA A 117 14.69 6.60 3.58
N ALA A 118 14.22 7.25 2.51
CA ALA A 118 14.58 6.88 1.15
C ALA A 118 16.10 6.94 0.91
N LEU A 119 16.74 8.00 1.42
CA LEU A 119 18.21 8.13 1.36
C LEU A 119 18.92 7.09 2.22
N ALA A 120 18.50 6.93 3.48
CA ALA A 120 19.12 6.01 4.43
C ALA A 120 19.07 4.56 3.96
N HIS A 121 17.96 4.16 3.37
CA HIS A 121 17.76 2.82 2.83
C HIS A 121 18.23 2.66 1.39
N ARG A 122 18.70 3.74 0.73
CA ARG A 122 19.05 3.74 -0.70
C ARG A 122 17.90 3.18 -1.55
N ALA A 123 16.70 3.71 -1.33
CA ALA A 123 15.53 3.27 -2.05
C ALA A 123 15.57 3.73 -3.52
N ASP A 124 15.31 2.80 -4.42
CA ASP A 124 15.16 3.11 -5.86
C ASP A 124 13.80 3.75 -6.13
N VAL A 125 12.81 3.39 -5.31
CA VAL A 125 11.43 3.84 -5.44
C VAL A 125 10.85 4.19 -4.08
N VAL A 126 10.10 5.29 -4.02
CA VAL A 126 9.15 5.58 -2.94
C VAL A 126 7.74 5.33 -3.47
N ALA A 127 7.00 4.44 -2.84
CA ALA A 127 5.63 4.11 -3.20
C ALA A 127 4.65 4.62 -2.14
N LEU A 128 3.67 5.42 -2.57
CA LEU A 128 2.66 6.02 -1.71
C LEU A 128 1.26 5.52 -2.08
N SER A 129 0.44 5.27 -1.07
CA SER A 129 -0.98 4.95 -1.24
C SER A 129 -1.85 6.09 -0.73
N PHE A 130 -2.90 6.41 -1.50
CA PHE A 130 -3.88 7.43 -1.15
C PHE A 130 -5.30 6.85 -1.21
N SER A 131 -6.05 7.02 -0.14
CA SER A 131 -7.49 6.71 -0.12
C SER A 131 -8.31 7.81 -0.80
N ASN A 132 -9.59 7.54 -1.01
CA ASN A 132 -10.54 8.51 -1.56
C ASN A 132 -10.89 9.68 -0.63
N LEU A 133 -10.36 9.69 0.59
CA LEU A 133 -10.63 10.74 1.59
C LEU A 133 -9.79 12.01 1.37
N HIS A 134 -8.72 11.93 0.58
CA HIS A 134 -7.85 13.06 0.33
C HIS A 134 -8.38 14.00 -0.75
N LYS A 135 -8.33 15.30 -0.45
CA LYS A 135 -8.61 16.34 -1.46
C LYS A 135 -7.46 16.44 -2.46
N ALA A 136 -7.79 16.66 -3.72
CA ALA A 136 -6.83 16.78 -4.81
C ALA A 136 -5.68 17.75 -4.54
N ALA A 137 -5.99 18.93 -3.98
CA ALA A 137 -4.98 19.95 -3.66
C ALA A 137 -3.96 19.45 -2.62
N VAL A 138 -4.41 18.70 -1.61
CA VAL A 138 -3.53 18.13 -0.58
C VAL A 138 -2.60 17.09 -1.18
N VAL A 139 -3.13 16.19 -2.00
CA VAL A 139 -2.34 15.16 -2.70
C VAL A 139 -1.27 15.81 -3.57
N GLN A 140 -1.65 16.77 -4.40
CA GLN A 140 -0.72 17.47 -5.30
C GLN A 140 0.39 18.20 -4.55
N THR A 141 0.05 18.92 -3.47
CA THR A 141 1.03 19.65 -2.65
C THR A 141 2.02 18.67 -2.02
N SER A 142 1.53 17.61 -1.39
CA SER A 142 2.39 16.58 -0.77
C SER A 142 3.32 15.93 -1.78
N LEU A 143 2.82 15.60 -2.97
CA LEU A 143 3.62 14.96 -4.02
C LEU A 143 4.70 15.90 -4.59
N ARG A 144 4.38 17.18 -4.80
CA ARG A 144 5.37 18.18 -5.24
C ARG A 144 6.46 18.41 -4.20
N GLU A 145 6.08 18.57 -2.94
CA GLU A 145 7.02 18.75 -1.84
C GLU A 145 7.94 17.54 -1.68
N LEU A 146 7.38 16.32 -1.73
CA LEU A 146 8.17 15.12 -1.63
C LEU A 146 9.09 14.94 -2.83
N ARG A 147 8.59 15.17 -4.06
CA ARG A 147 9.43 15.09 -5.28
C ARG A 147 10.63 16.04 -5.20
N ALA A 148 10.44 17.24 -4.66
CA ALA A 148 11.51 18.22 -4.50
C ALA A 148 12.59 17.78 -3.47
N GLN A 149 12.23 16.94 -2.50
CA GLN A 149 13.13 16.45 -1.46
C GLN A 149 13.84 15.14 -1.85
N LEU A 150 13.28 14.37 -2.77
CA LEU A 150 13.86 13.11 -3.22
C LEU A 150 14.91 13.33 -4.31
N PRO A 151 15.98 12.51 -4.35
CA PRO A 151 16.90 12.50 -5.49
C PRO A 151 16.19 12.26 -6.82
N ALA A 152 16.69 12.85 -7.90
CA ALA A 152 16.14 12.62 -9.24
C ALA A 152 16.20 11.14 -9.68
N THR A 153 17.13 10.38 -9.11
CA THR A 153 17.31 8.95 -9.36
C THR A 153 16.30 8.07 -8.60
N THR A 154 15.62 8.60 -7.57
CA THR A 154 14.59 7.87 -6.85
C THR A 154 13.25 8.11 -7.53
N ALA A 155 12.63 7.05 -8.03
CA ALA A 155 11.29 7.11 -8.60
C ALA A 155 10.23 7.36 -7.51
N LEU A 156 9.17 8.06 -7.85
CA LEU A 156 8.01 8.26 -6.98
C LEU A 156 6.78 7.62 -7.62
N TRP A 157 6.31 6.54 -7.03
CA TRP A 157 5.10 5.83 -7.45
C TRP A 157 3.94 6.19 -6.54
N VAL A 158 2.78 6.39 -7.13
CA VAL A 158 1.56 6.70 -6.41
C VAL A 158 0.42 5.81 -6.87
N GLY A 159 -0.42 5.42 -5.93
CA GLY A 159 -1.57 4.59 -6.21
C GLY A 159 -2.65 4.70 -5.14
N GLY A 160 -3.72 3.93 -5.33
CA GLY A 160 -4.85 3.87 -4.41
C GLY A 160 -6.14 4.38 -5.02
N ALA A 161 -7.17 4.53 -4.19
CA ALA A 161 -8.52 4.87 -4.61
C ALA A 161 -8.78 6.38 -4.76
N CYS A 162 -7.75 7.24 -4.62
CA CYS A 162 -7.91 8.68 -4.73
C CYS A 162 -8.14 9.12 -6.19
N PRO A 163 -9.30 9.69 -6.54
CA PRO A 163 -9.59 10.12 -7.92
C PRO A 163 -8.61 11.17 -8.44
N ALA A 164 -8.00 11.96 -7.56
CA ALA A 164 -7.05 12.99 -7.93
C ALA A 164 -5.81 12.45 -8.66
N LEU A 165 -5.43 11.19 -8.41
CA LEU A 165 -4.27 10.56 -9.03
C LEU A 165 -4.44 10.38 -10.56
N HIS A 166 -5.68 10.32 -11.03
CA HIS A 166 -6.00 10.13 -12.46
C HIS A 166 -6.27 11.43 -13.20
N GLN A 167 -6.31 12.57 -12.51
CA GLN A 167 -6.75 13.83 -13.09
C GLN A 167 -5.60 14.68 -13.65
N TRP A 168 -4.36 14.49 -13.16
CA TRP A 168 -3.23 15.30 -13.60
C TRP A 168 -1.94 14.48 -13.66
N PRO A 169 -1.26 14.48 -14.82
CA PRO A 169 0.11 14.00 -14.86
C PRO A 169 1.01 14.96 -14.07
N LEU A 170 1.67 14.44 -13.06
CA LEU A 170 2.70 15.18 -12.33
C LEU A 170 4.07 14.77 -12.88
N PRO A 171 4.90 15.72 -13.35
CA PRO A 171 6.23 15.40 -13.87
C PRO A 171 7.08 14.65 -12.84
N GLY A 172 7.66 13.51 -13.24
CA GLY A 172 8.52 12.70 -12.37
C GLY A 172 7.77 11.85 -11.33
N ILE A 173 6.46 11.63 -11.53
CA ILE A 173 5.62 10.77 -10.68
C ILE A 173 4.86 9.80 -11.59
N SER A 174 4.80 8.54 -11.17
CA SER A 174 4.13 7.44 -11.89
C SER A 174 3.08 6.76 -11.03
#